data_ca9d33b22330b4c89c3ebc8a405af613
#
_entry.id   ca9d33b22330b4c89c3ebc8a405af613
#
_cell.length_a   1.000
_cell.length_b   1.000
_cell.length_c   1.000
_cell.angle_alpha   90.00
_cell.angle_beta   90.00
_cell.angle_gamma   90.00
#
_symmetry.space_group_name_H-M   'P 1'
#
loop_
_entity.id
_entity.type
_entity.pdbx_description
1 polymer ?
#
loop_
_entity_poly.entity_id
_entity_poly.type
_entity_poly.pdbx_seq_one_letter_code
_entity_poly.pdbx_strand_id
1 'polypeptide(L)'
;MSTLREPGLLGDPKLFEAKRRPLSHSHRKDAIFRNLCRTVASLSVVILAVLLLAILAQGIGALNTNFLSSPADPDPSIAGMYPAIMGSIMLLVLIVLIAIPLGVAAAIILEEFRPRARSLRRVHSVIQLNISNLAGVPSVVFGILGLTAFASMFGMFGNEARPGFEVGATYMDQFYNEGDFILELPVADSNLPETVPVAGMAVFDSTGRELKLNLVGDDEAWPKDGELAKRSLRTWDVPGRITARSWWYFRLPFGRGLLAGALTLALVVLPIIIISSQEALRAVPPSLREASMGLGATQWQTVRRVTLPAAVPGILTGAIIAVSRAIGEAAPLLMIAGIVFITRAPGNMMDDFTAMPLQIYNWAGRPQSEFHDLAASGIVVLLGALLLFNAIAVILRIKLQKPLS
;
A
#
# COMPACT_ATOMS: atom_id res chain seq x y z
N MET A 1 -26.61 -36.09 -78.99
CA MET A 1 -28.05 -35.85 -78.93
C MET A 1 -28.44 -35.75 -77.47
N SER A 2 -29.27 -34.78 -77.15
CA SER A 2 -29.93 -34.46 -75.88
C SER A 2 -29.08 -33.79 -74.81
N THR A 3 -29.22 -32.54 -74.83
CA THR A 3 -29.08 -31.45 -73.93
C THR A 3 -29.65 -31.75 -72.55
N LEU A 4 -28.84 -31.74 -71.52
CA LEU A 4 -29.27 -31.49 -70.11
C LEU A 4 -28.89 -30.06 -69.75
N ARG A 5 -29.86 -29.14 -69.87
CA ARG A 5 -29.84 -27.82 -69.21
C ARG A 5 -30.12 -28.05 -67.74
N GLU A 6 -29.11 -27.78 -66.89
CA GLU A 6 -29.36 -27.54 -65.47
C GLU A 6 -30.05 -26.20 -65.27
N PRO A 7 -31.16 -26.14 -64.51
CA PRO A 7 -31.79 -24.88 -64.19
C PRO A 7 -31.08 -24.20 -63.03
N GLY A 8 -30.61 -23.01 -63.30
CA GLY A 8 -30.10 -21.93 -62.46
C GLY A 8 -30.32 -21.99 -60.97
N LEU A 9 -29.24 -22.20 -60.32
CA LEU A 9 -29.00 -21.79 -58.92
C LEU A 9 -28.53 -20.32 -58.87
N LEU A 10 -29.15 -19.44 -59.62
CA LEU A 10 -29.05 -18.00 -59.43
C LEU A 10 -30.23 -17.59 -58.54
N GLY A 11 -29.93 -17.47 -57.25
CA GLY A 11 -30.92 -17.05 -56.28
C GLY A 11 -31.65 -15.80 -56.70
N ASP A 12 -32.96 -15.80 -56.41
CA ASP A 12 -33.92 -14.74 -56.63
C ASP A 12 -33.32 -13.36 -56.30
N PRO A 13 -33.18 -12.41 -57.27
CA PRO A 13 -32.61 -11.08 -56.99
C PRO A 13 -33.36 -10.32 -55.90
N LYS A 14 -34.59 -10.70 -55.59
CA LYS A 14 -35.36 -10.13 -54.48
C LYS A 14 -34.89 -10.51 -53.06
N LEU A 15 -34.08 -11.55 -52.92
CA LEU A 15 -33.48 -11.90 -51.62
C LEU A 15 -32.34 -10.95 -51.22
N PHE A 16 -31.76 -10.21 -52.15
CA PHE A 16 -30.73 -9.21 -51.91
C PHE A 16 -31.26 -7.77 -51.78
N GLU A 17 -32.55 -7.53 -51.97
CA GLU A 17 -33.22 -6.31 -51.53
C GLU A 17 -33.44 -6.35 -50.01
N ALA A 18 -32.42 -6.62 -49.22
CA ALA A 18 -32.39 -6.26 -47.83
C ALA A 18 -32.71 -4.76 -47.75
N LYS A 19 -33.89 -4.46 -47.18
CA LYS A 19 -34.46 -3.16 -46.91
C LYS A 19 -33.35 -2.19 -46.50
N ARG A 20 -32.74 -1.48 -47.44
CA ARG A 20 -31.71 -0.46 -47.21
C ARG A 20 -32.36 0.62 -46.38
N ARG A 21 -32.27 0.52 -45.08
CA ARG A 21 -32.62 1.63 -44.18
C ARG A 21 -31.79 2.82 -44.63
N PRO A 22 -32.41 4.00 -44.81
CA PRO A 22 -31.69 5.16 -45.30
C PRO A 22 -30.50 5.45 -44.38
N LEU A 23 -29.29 5.37 -44.91
CA LEU A 23 -28.02 5.57 -44.22
C LEU A 23 -27.98 6.89 -43.42
N SER A 24 -28.75 7.90 -43.87
CA SER A 24 -28.89 9.19 -43.19
C SER A 24 -29.47 9.10 -41.77
N HIS A 25 -30.34 8.14 -41.49
CA HIS A 25 -30.93 7.98 -40.14
C HIS A 25 -29.97 7.27 -39.17
N SER A 26 -29.10 6.41 -39.68
CA SER A 26 -28.00 5.79 -38.87
C SER A 26 -26.96 6.84 -38.52
N HIS A 27 -26.53 7.67 -39.45
CA HIS A 27 -25.53 8.71 -39.22
C HIS A 27 -25.96 9.79 -38.21
N ARG A 28 -27.25 10.12 -38.16
CA ARG A 28 -27.79 11.04 -37.15
C ARG A 28 -27.73 10.44 -35.74
N LYS A 29 -28.11 9.18 -35.58
CA LYS A 29 -28.05 8.48 -34.30
C LYS A 29 -26.61 8.34 -33.83
N ASP A 30 -25.68 7.99 -34.70
CA ASP A 30 -24.26 7.88 -34.42
C ASP A 30 -23.67 9.24 -34.04
N ALA A 31 -24.09 10.32 -34.71
CA ALA A 31 -23.65 11.68 -34.35
C ALA A 31 -24.17 12.12 -32.96
N ILE A 32 -25.43 11.83 -32.67
CA ILE A 32 -26.04 12.10 -31.35
C ILE A 32 -25.31 11.32 -30.26
N PHE A 33 -25.11 10.01 -30.45
CA PHE A 33 -24.41 9.16 -29.50
C PHE A 33 -22.98 9.64 -29.29
N ARG A 34 -22.25 9.92 -30.36
CA ARG A 34 -20.87 10.45 -30.27
C ARG A 34 -20.80 11.79 -29.53
N ASN A 35 -21.74 12.71 -29.80
CA ASN A 35 -21.80 13.98 -29.11
C ASN A 35 -22.18 13.81 -27.64
N LEU A 36 -23.12 12.91 -27.31
CA LEU A 36 -23.47 12.58 -25.94
C LEU A 36 -22.24 12.04 -25.19
N CYS A 37 -21.51 11.07 -25.76
CA CYS A 37 -20.30 10.55 -25.17
C CYS A 37 -19.23 11.65 -24.96
N ARG A 38 -19.06 12.54 -25.97
CA ARG A 38 -18.13 13.69 -25.82
C ARG A 38 -18.55 14.63 -24.70
N THR A 39 -19.83 14.96 -24.60
CA THR A 39 -20.38 15.86 -23.57
C THR A 39 -20.17 15.25 -22.19
N VAL A 40 -20.48 13.97 -21.98
CA VAL A 40 -20.29 13.28 -20.70
C VAL A 40 -18.80 13.23 -20.34
N ALA A 41 -17.93 12.88 -21.29
CA ALA A 41 -16.51 12.86 -21.08
C ALA A 41 -15.96 14.27 -20.74
N SER A 42 -16.38 15.31 -21.47
CA SER A 42 -15.97 16.69 -21.19
C SER A 42 -16.46 17.16 -19.82
N LEU A 43 -17.70 16.82 -19.45
CA LEU A 43 -18.26 17.16 -18.13
C LEU A 43 -17.46 16.49 -17.00
N SER A 44 -17.09 15.23 -17.16
CA SER A 44 -16.26 14.52 -16.18
C SER A 44 -14.90 15.20 -15.98
N VAL A 45 -14.26 15.62 -17.08
CA VAL A 45 -12.98 16.33 -17.02
C VAL A 45 -13.14 17.70 -16.35
N VAL A 46 -14.21 18.43 -16.65
CA VAL A 46 -14.49 19.74 -16.03
C VAL A 46 -14.71 19.58 -14.53
N ILE A 47 -15.53 18.61 -14.11
CA ILE A 47 -15.78 18.35 -12.68
C ILE A 47 -14.46 18.02 -11.96
N LEU A 48 -13.66 17.12 -12.55
CA LEU A 48 -12.35 16.77 -11.97
C LEU A 48 -11.44 18.00 -11.88
N ALA A 49 -11.38 18.82 -12.91
CA ALA A 49 -10.55 20.04 -12.92
C ALA A 49 -11.01 21.03 -11.85
N VAL A 50 -12.32 21.25 -11.69
CA VAL A 50 -12.88 22.13 -10.66
C VAL A 50 -12.53 21.62 -9.26
N LEU A 51 -12.68 20.30 -9.01
CA LEU A 51 -12.32 19.70 -7.71
C LEU A 51 -10.83 19.84 -7.42
N LEU A 52 -9.96 19.57 -8.39
CA LEU A 52 -8.52 19.72 -8.22
C LEU A 52 -8.11 21.17 -7.97
N LEU A 53 -8.70 22.11 -8.68
CA LEU A 53 -8.46 23.55 -8.47
C LEU A 53 -8.96 24.03 -7.11
N ALA A 54 -10.10 23.54 -6.64
CA ALA A 54 -10.62 23.86 -5.30
C ALA A 54 -9.68 23.34 -4.20
N ILE A 55 -9.24 22.07 -4.29
CA ILE A 55 -8.30 21.49 -3.34
C ILE A 55 -6.95 22.22 -3.38
N LEU A 56 -6.46 22.56 -4.56
CA LEU A 56 -5.22 23.30 -4.72
C LEU A 56 -5.31 24.70 -4.12
N ALA A 57 -6.41 25.43 -4.37
CA ALA A 57 -6.65 26.78 -3.81
C ALA A 57 -6.72 26.75 -2.29
N GLN A 58 -7.37 25.73 -1.71
CA GLN A 58 -7.46 25.57 -0.27
C GLN A 58 -6.12 25.11 0.34
N GLY A 59 -5.43 24.16 -0.30
CA GLY A 59 -4.25 23.52 0.26
C GLY A 59 -2.95 24.34 0.12
N ILE A 60 -2.83 25.23 -0.85
CA ILE A 60 -1.59 26.04 -1.03
C ILE A 60 -1.32 26.95 0.18
N GLY A 61 -2.36 27.45 0.83
CA GLY A 61 -2.21 28.39 1.94
C GLY A 61 -1.50 27.80 3.18
N ALA A 62 -1.71 26.53 3.47
CA ALA A 62 -1.09 25.84 4.59
C ALA A 62 0.19 25.05 4.21
N LEU A 63 0.53 25.01 2.91
CA LEU A 63 1.71 24.31 2.41
C LEU A 63 2.97 25.14 2.64
N ASN A 64 3.70 24.83 3.71
CA ASN A 64 4.97 25.45 4.04
C ASN A 64 6.02 24.39 4.40
N THR A 65 7.28 24.81 4.60
CA THR A 65 8.37 23.89 4.98
C THR A 65 8.10 23.21 6.31
N ASN A 66 7.48 23.92 7.27
CA ASN A 66 7.14 23.37 8.57
C ASN A 66 6.11 22.24 8.43
N PHE A 67 5.09 22.40 7.57
CA PHE A 67 4.12 21.35 7.28
C PHE A 67 4.77 20.05 6.79
N LEU A 68 5.83 20.13 6.00
CA LEU A 68 6.52 18.94 5.48
C LEU A 68 7.49 18.31 6.48
N SER A 69 8.05 19.09 7.42
CA SER A 69 9.11 18.65 8.33
C SER A 69 8.64 18.44 9.77
N SER A 70 7.50 19.00 10.16
CA SER A 70 6.97 18.85 11.52
C SER A 70 6.25 17.50 11.72
N PRO A 71 6.21 17.02 12.98
CA PRO A 71 5.39 15.88 13.35
C PRO A 71 3.89 16.21 13.27
N ALA A 72 3.04 15.18 13.38
CA ALA A 72 1.62 15.38 13.58
C ALA A 72 1.39 15.95 14.98
N ASP A 73 0.52 16.95 15.10
CA ASP A 73 0.21 17.60 16.35
C ASP A 73 -1.32 17.77 16.52
N PRO A 74 -1.83 17.77 17.78
CA PRO A 74 -3.21 18.12 18.07
C PRO A 74 -3.55 19.59 17.74
N ASP A 75 -2.56 20.48 17.76
CA ASP A 75 -2.70 21.88 17.37
C ASP A 75 -2.48 22.04 15.86
N PRO A 76 -3.50 22.51 15.10
CA PRO A 76 -3.39 22.68 13.66
C PRO A 76 -2.31 23.69 13.24
N SER A 77 -1.92 24.63 14.10
CA SER A 77 -0.95 25.68 13.78
C SER A 77 0.49 25.16 13.62
N ILE A 78 0.82 24.05 14.28
CA ILE A 78 2.14 23.43 14.30
C ILE A 78 2.15 22.02 13.69
N ALA A 79 0.97 21.47 13.38
CA ALA A 79 0.80 20.12 12.86
C ALA A 79 1.47 19.97 11.48
N GLY A 80 2.25 18.92 11.33
CA GLY A 80 2.93 18.56 10.08
C GLY A 80 2.65 17.15 9.59
N MET A 81 3.20 16.84 8.43
CA MET A 81 2.95 15.58 7.70
C MET A 81 4.18 14.67 7.62
N TYR A 82 5.30 15.03 8.25
CA TYR A 82 6.56 14.31 8.15
C TYR A 82 6.46 12.80 8.44
N PRO A 83 5.81 12.34 9.55
CA PRO A 83 5.70 10.91 9.83
C PRO A 83 4.90 10.16 8.77
N ALA A 84 3.85 10.79 8.21
CA ALA A 84 3.02 10.20 7.18
C ALA A 84 3.75 10.10 5.82
N ILE A 85 4.58 11.08 5.49
CA ILE A 85 5.44 11.04 4.29
C ILE A 85 6.45 9.91 4.41
N MET A 86 7.18 9.83 5.52
CA MET A 86 8.18 8.79 5.74
C MET A 86 7.56 7.40 5.81
N GLY A 87 6.44 7.23 6.51
CA GLY A 87 5.70 5.97 6.54
C GLY A 87 5.23 5.54 5.15
N SER A 88 4.71 6.47 4.33
CA SER A 88 4.32 6.15 2.95
C SER A 88 5.50 5.75 2.07
N ILE A 89 6.66 6.40 2.20
CA ILE A 89 7.86 6.05 1.45
C ILE A 89 8.35 4.65 1.85
N MET A 90 8.42 4.35 3.14
CA MET A 90 8.85 3.05 3.63
C MET A 90 7.88 1.93 3.22
N LEU A 91 6.56 2.16 3.31
CA LEU A 91 5.54 1.26 2.78
C LEU A 91 5.75 1.00 1.30
N LEU A 92 5.94 2.04 0.50
CA LEU A 92 6.17 1.93 -0.94
C LEU A 92 7.37 1.05 -1.26
N VAL A 93 8.50 1.28 -0.59
CA VAL A 93 9.72 0.48 -0.77
C VAL A 93 9.46 -0.99 -0.44
N LEU A 94 8.81 -1.28 0.67
CA LEU A 94 8.49 -2.65 1.08
C LEU A 94 7.52 -3.33 0.10
N ILE A 95 6.49 -2.62 -0.37
CA ILE A 95 5.53 -3.15 -1.35
C ILE A 95 6.26 -3.50 -2.66
N VAL A 96 7.11 -2.61 -3.16
CA VAL A 96 7.89 -2.83 -4.39
C VAL A 96 8.79 -4.06 -4.23
N LEU A 97 9.51 -4.17 -3.10
CA LEU A 97 10.43 -5.28 -2.84
C LEU A 97 9.72 -6.63 -2.66
N ILE A 98 8.49 -6.64 -2.16
CA ILE A 98 7.73 -7.87 -1.89
C ILE A 98 6.81 -8.24 -3.05
N ALA A 99 5.93 -7.30 -3.46
CA ALA A 99 4.85 -7.61 -4.39
C ALA A 99 5.33 -7.80 -5.84
N ILE A 100 6.32 -7.01 -6.29
CA ILE A 100 6.79 -7.14 -7.67
C ILE A 100 7.49 -8.49 -7.91
N PRO A 101 8.50 -8.90 -7.13
CA PRO A 101 9.15 -10.19 -7.35
C PRO A 101 8.19 -11.37 -7.22
N LEU A 102 7.32 -11.37 -6.21
CA LEU A 102 6.34 -12.43 -6.00
C LEU A 102 5.31 -12.50 -7.13
N GLY A 103 4.77 -11.34 -7.55
CA GLY A 103 3.78 -11.26 -8.62
C GLY A 103 4.34 -11.68 -9.96
N VAL A 104 5.55 -11.24 -10.31
CA VAL A 104 6.23 -11.63 -11.55
C VAL A 104 6.59 -13.13 -11.54
N ALA A 105 7.11 -13.65 -10.43
CA ALA A 105 7.42 -15.07 -10.29
C ALA A 105 6.16 -15.93 -10.45
N ALA A 106 5.06 -15.55 -9.80
CA ALA A 106 3.76 -16.22 -9.95
C ALA A 106 3.26 -16.18 -11.41
N ALA A 107 3.36 -15.03 -12.06
CA ALA A 107 2.97 -14.88 -13.46
C ALA A 107 3.78 -15.78 -14.39
N ILE A 108 5.10 -15.86 -14.18
CA ILE A 108 5.99 -16.74 -14.97
C ILE A 108 5.59 -18.22 -14.78
N ILE A 109 5.36 -18.65 -13.54
CA ILE A 109 4.95 -20.03 -13.25
C ILE A 109 3.61 -20.34 -13.92
N LEU A 110 2.65 -19.44 -13.80
CA LEU A 110 1.30 -19.64 -14.34
C LEU A 110 1.25 -19.56 -15.87
N GLU A 111 2.08 -18.76 -16.51
CA GLU A 111 2.02 -18.57 -17.95
C GLU A 111 2.97 -19.49 -18.73
N GLU A 112 4.22 -19.58 -18.29
CA GLU A 112 5.25 -20.30 -19.02
C GLU A 112 5.38 -21.78 -18.62
N PHE A 113 5.01 -22.14 -17.37
CA PHE A 113 5.11 -23.51 -16.85
C PHE A 113 3.75 -24.17 -16.68
N ARG A 114 2.92 -24.15 -17.73
CA ARG A 114 1.60 -24.80 -17.70
C ARG A 114 1.72 -26.31 -17.55
N PRO A 115 1.05 -26.91 -16.56
CA PRO A 115 1.16 -28.35 -16.31
C PRO A 115 0.52 -29.17 -17.42
N ARG A 116 1.17 -30.29 -17.79
CA ARG A 116 0.67 -31.24 -18.79
C ARG A 116 -0.34 -32.23 -18.20
N ALA A 117 -0.20 -32.60 -16.93
CA ALA A 117 -1.08 -33.55 -16.26
C ALA A 117 -2.48 -32.97 -16.04
N ARG A 118 -3.53 -33.75 -16.26
CA ARG A 118 -4.94 -33.33 -16.20
C ARG A 118 -5.36 -32.82 -14.81
N SER A 119 -4.86 -33.47 -13.72
CA SER A 119 -5.12 -33.07 -12.33
C SER A 119 -4.49 -31.71 -12.01
N LEU A 120 -3.23 -31.53 -12.37
CA LEU A 120 -2.51 -30.28 -12.13
C LEU A 120 -3.07 -29.13 -12.98
N ARG A 121 -3.62 -29.41 -14.15
CA ARG A 121 -4.29 -28.40 -14.99
C ARG A 121 -5.56 -27.88 -14.31
N ARG A 122 -6.31 -28.73 -13.61
CA ARG A 122 -7.48 -28.29 -12.82
C ARG A 122 -7.04 -27.34 -11.70
N VAL A 123 -6.02 -27.71 -10.92
CA VAL A 123 -5.47 -26.86 -9.87
C VAL A 123 -5.01 -25.51 -10.45
N HIS A 124 -4.28 -25.53 -11.55
CA HIS A 124 -3.85 -24.32 -12.25
C HIS A 124 -5.05 -23.43 -12.64
N SER A 125 -6.13 -24.00 -13.20
CA SER A 125 -7.33 -23.24 -13.58
C SER A 125 -8.05 -22.65 -12.35
N VAL A 126 -8.10 -23.39 -11.23
CA VAL A 126 -8.67 -22.88 -9.96
C VAL A 126 -7.84 -21.71 -9.42
N ILE A 127 -6.52 -21.82 -9.43
CA ILE A 127 -5.63 -20.73 -9.01
C ILE A 127 -5.84 -19.49 -9.89
N GLN A 128 -5.88 -19.67 -11.21
CA GLN A 128 -6.09 -18.57 -12.15
C GLN A 128 -7.44 -17.87 -11.92
N LEU A 129 -8.51 -18.65 -11.70
CA LEU A 129 -9.83 -18.12 -11.39
C LEU A 129 -9.82 -17.33 -10.08
N ASN A 130 -9.16 -17.86 -9.05
CA ASN A 130 -9.06 -17.16 -7.76
C ASN A 130 -8.29 -15.85 -7.87
N ILE A 131 -7.15 -15.81 -8.58
CA ILE A 131 -6.39 -14.57 -8.80
C ILE A 131 -7.27 -13.51 -9.49
N SER A 132 -8.04 -13.90 -10.51
CA SER A 132 -8.95 -12.99 -11.20
C SER A 132 -10.08 -12.50 -10.29
N ASN A 133 -10.62 -13.36 -9.44
CA ASN A 133 -11.66 -12.99 -8.47
C ASN A 133 -11.09 -12.07 -7.36
N LEU A 134 -9.87 -12.33 -6.87
CA LEU A 134 -9.22 -11.50 -5.86
C LEU A 134 -9.01 -10.06 -6.34
N ALA A 135 -8.78 -9.83 -7.63
CA ALA A 135 -8.68 -8.47 -8.17
C ALA A 135 -9.97 -7.65 -8.01
N GLY A 136 -11.13 -8.30 -7.85
CA GLY A 136 -12.44 -7.68 -7.63
C GLY A 136 -12.86 -7.58 -6.15
N VAL A 137 -12.08 -8.08 -5.21
CA VAL A 137 -12.40 -8.04 -3.78
C VAL A 137 -12.25 -6.61 -3.24
N PRO A 138 -13.20 -6.09 -2.44
CA PRO A 138 -13.07 -4.79 -1.80
C PRO A 138 -11.81 -4.69 -0.95
N SER A 139 -11.07 -3.59 -1.05
CA SER A 139 -9.78 -3.40 -0.36
C SER A 139 -9.86 -3.49 1.17
N VAL A 140 -11.01 -3.14 1.77
CA VAL A 140 -11.27 -3.29 3.21
C VAL A 140 -11.16 -4.75 3.66
N VAL A 141 -11.61 -5.72 2.84
CA VAL A 141 -11.53 -7.16 3.16
C VAL A 141 -10.07 -7.60 3.30
N PHE A 142 -9.19 -7.09 2.43
CA PHE A 142 -7.75 -7.31 2.56
C PHE A 142 -7.18 -6.68 3.83
N GLY A 143 -7.72 -5.55 4.28
CA GLY A 143 -7.35 -4.93 5.54
C GLY A 143 -7.68 -5.82 6.74
N ILE A 144 -8.89 -6.40 6.79
CA ILE A 144 -9.30 -7.34 7.82
C ILE A 144 -8.44 -8.61 7.78
N LEU A 145 -8.19 -9.14 6.58
CA LEU A 145 -7.30 -10.29 6.39
C LEU A 145 -5.88 -9.98 6.87
N GLY A 146 -5.36 -8.80 6.56
CA GLY A 146 -4.04 -8.36 7.01
C GLY A 146 -3.93 -8.24 8.52
N LEU A 147 -4.98 -7.69 9.17
CA LEU A 147 -5.04 -7.59 10.62
C LEU A 147 -5.02 -8.98 11.28
N THR A 148 -5.76 -9.95 10.73
CA THR A 148 -5.84 -11.29 11.30
C THR A 148 -4.64 -12.17 10.95
N ALA A 149 -4.19 -12.13 9.68
CA ALA A 149 -3.14 -13.01 9.18
C ALA A 149 -1.72 -12.51 9.48
N PHE A 150 -1.49 -11.20 9.49
CA PHE A 150 -0.16 -10.62 9.69
C PHE A 150 -0.01 -9.95 11.05
N ALA A 151 -0.92 -9.02 11.40
CA ALA A 151 -0.77 -8.30 12.65
C ALA A 151 -0.98 -9.21 13.85
N SER A 152 -2.01 -10.06 13.85
CA SER A 152 -2.32 -10.97 14.97
C SER A 152 -1.84 -12.40 14.74
N MET A 153 -1.52 -12.79 13.50
CA MET A 153 -1.16 -14.16 13.10
C MET A 153 -2.09 -15.23 13.69
N PHE A 154 -3.41 -14.92 13.68
CA PHE A 154 -4.46 -15.75 14.29
C PHE A 154 -4.20 -16.13 15.76
N GLY A 155 -3.38 -15.35 16.48
CA GLY A 155 -3.00 -15.63 17.87
C GLY A 155 -2.01 -16.78 18.06
N MET A 156 -1.49 -17.39 16.99
CA MET A 156 -0.59 -18.57 17.07
C MET A 156 0.77 -18.25 17.70
N PHE A 157 1.25 -17.03 17.62
CA PHE A 157 2.56 -16.61 18.11
C PHE A 157 2.49 -15.62 19.28
N GLY A 158 1.43 -15.73 20.10
CA GLY A 158 1.22 -14.81 21.20
C GLY A 158 0.51 -13.53 20.77
N ASN A 159 0.80 -12.42 21.43
CA ASN A 159 0.25 -11.12 21.12
C ASN A 159 1.37 -10.07 21.00
N GLU A 160 1.00 -8.84 20.65
CA GLU A 160 1.94 -7.74 20.47
C GLU A 160 2.75 -7.40 21.73
N ALA A 161 2.13 -7.52 22.91
CA ALA A 161 2.77 -7.27 24.19
C ALA A 161 3.68 -8.44 24.64
N ARG A 162 3.36 -9.67 24.20
CA ARG A 162 4.12 -10.89 24.51
C ARG A 162 4.31 -11.70 23.23
N PRO A 163 5.26 -11.31 22.37
CA PRO A 163 5.54 -12.04 21.13
C PRO A 163 6.13 -13.41 21.43
N GLY A 164 5.68 -14.43 20.70
CA GLY A 164 6.21 -15.79 20.83
C GLY A 164 7.61 -15.96 20.24
N PHE A 165 8.02 -15.04 19.35
CA PHE A 165 9.34 -14.97 18.76
C PHE A 165 9.77 -13.52 18.62
N GLU A 166 10.98 -13.21 19.05
CA GLU A 166 11.54 -11.86 19.00
C GLU A 166 13.04 -11.92 18.76
N VAL A 167 13.55 -11.08 17.86
CA VAL A 167 14.98 -10.95 17.53
C VAL A 167 15.34 -9.49 17.38
N GLY A 168 16.55 -9.11 17.82
CA GLY A 168 17.01 -7.73 17.72
C GLY A 168 16.53 -6.82 18.86
N ALA A 169 15.90 -7.41 19.88
CA ALA A 169 15.70 -6.74 21.14
C ALA A 169 16.93 -6.91 22.01
N THR A 170 17.46 -5.83 22.56
CA THR A 170 18.53 -5.87 23.56
C THR A 170 17.90 -5.56 24.90
N TYR A 171 17.95 -6.54 25.80
CA TYR A 171 17.52 -6.36 27.17
C TYR A 171 18.70 -5.82 27.94
N MET A 172 18.59 -4.61 28.49
CA MET A 172 19.61 -4.01 29.31
C MET A 172 19.24 -4.19 30.78
N ASP A 173 19.75 -5.24 31.41
CA ASP A 173 19.54 -5.49 32.85
C ASP A 173 20.30 -4.50 33.73
N GLN A 174 21.22 -3.70 33.17
CA GLN A 174 22.19 -2.89 33.92
C GLN A 174 21.77 -1.45 34.21
N PHE A 175 20.63 -0.99 33.71
CA PHE A 175 20.21 0.40 33.85
C PHE A 175 19.36 0.72 35.09
N TYR A 176 19.28 -0.23 36.03
CA TYR A 176 18.47 -0.05 37.24
C TYR A 176 19.33 0.04 38.51
N ASN A 177 20.23 0.97 38.53
CA ASN A 177 20.60 1.55 39.79
C ASN A 177 19.59 2.65 40.10
N GLU A 178 19.05 2.67 41.32
CA GLU A 178 18.25 3.76 41.83
C GLU A 178 18.94 5.09 41.48
N GLY A 179 18.34 5.87 40.61
CA GLY A 179 18.85 7.16 40.18
C GLY A 179 19.15 7.36 38.69
N ASP A 180 19.21 6.30 37.86
CA ASP A 180 19.62 6.44 36.45
C ASP A 180 18.55 6.99 35.54
N PHE A 181 17.26 6.89 35.93
CA PHE A 181 16.13 7.51 35.22
C PHE A 181 15.22 8.15 36.25
N ILE A 182 15.26 9.45 36.31
CA ILE A 182 14.33 10.26 37.10
C ILE A 182 13.38 10.93 36.15
N LEU A 183 12.10 10.51 36.15
CA LEU A 183 11.05 11.25 35.48
C LEU A 183 10.58 12.36 36.40
N GLU A 184 10.86 13.59 36.03
CA GLU A 184 10.34 14.77 36.74
C GLU A 184 8.93 15.07 36.16
N LEU A 185 7.90 14.72 36.91
CA LEU A 185 6.52 15.06 36.57
C LEU A 185 6.13 16.34 37.30
N PRO A 186 5.67 17.37 36.58
CA PRO A 186 5.08 18.53 37.24
C PRO A 186 3.79 18.08 37.95
N VAL A 187 3.76 18.20 39.26
CA VAL A 187 2.56 17.96 40.06
C VAL A 187 1.71 19.22 39.99
N ALA A 188 0.73 19.23 39.08
CA ALA A 188 -0.09 20.40 38.85
C ALA A 188 -1.33 20.47 39.75
N ASP A 189 -1.76 19.36 40.39
CA ASP A 189 -3.00 19.36 41.18
C ASP A 189 -3.00 18.34 42.31
N SER A 190 -3.45 18.77 43.49
CA SER A 190 -3.62 17.97 44.70
C SER A 190 -4.71 16.88 44.62
N ASN A 191 -5.40 16.77 43.51
CA ASN A 191 -6.48 15.80 43.25
C ASN A 191 -6.12 14.62 42.36
N LEU A 192 -4.82 14.42 42.06
CA LEU A 192 -4.37 13.23 41.33
C LEU A 192 -4.55 11.99 42.22
N PRO A 193 -5.15 10.88 41.70
CA PRO A 193 -5.27 9.65 42.47
C PRO A 193 -3.91 9.14 42.88
N GLU A 194 -3.81 8.58 44.08
CA GLU A 194 -2.56 8.06 44.69
C GLU A 194 -1.79 7.07 43.80
N THR A 195 -2.47 6.51 42.82
CA THR A 195 -1.87 5.65 41.78
C THR A 195 -2.27 6.17 40.41
N VAL A 196 -1.44 6.99 39.79
CA VAL A 196 -1.58 7.25 38.35
C VAL A 196 -1.03 6.03 37.62
N PRO A 197 -1.85 5.23 36.94
CA PRO A 197 -1.34 4.19 36.09
C PRO A 197 -0.64 4.86 34.91
N VAL A 198 0.69 4.92 34.95
CA VAL A 198 1.52 5.42 33.84
C VAL A 198 1.67 4.33 32.77
N ALA A 199 0.73 3.42 32.76
CA ALA A 199 0.55 2.44 31.73
C ALA A 199 0.30 3.16 30.40
N GLY A 200 1.31 3.18 29.53
CA GLY A 200 1.20 3.76 28.21
C GLY A 200 1.96 5.06 27.97
N MET A 201 2.67 5.62 28.92
CA MET A 201 3.61 6.71 28.62
C MET A 201 4.80 6.15 27.84
N ALA A 202 4.97 6.61 26.61
CA ALA A 202 6.18 6.39 25.85
C ALA A 202 7.26 7.36 26.36
N VAL A 203 8.27 6.82 27.02
CA VAL A 203 9.48 7.57 27.41
C VAL A 203 10.55 7.33 26.38
N PHE A 204 11.26 8.39 26.01
CA PHE A 204 12.30 8.33 24.98
C PHE A 204 13.65 8.64 25.60
N ASP A 205 14.67 7.88 25.18
CA ASP A 205 16.04 8.21 25.52
C ASP A 205 16.53 9.46 24.78
N SER A 206 17.73 9.95 25.13
CA SER A 206 18.36 11.09 24.46
C SER A 206 18.63 10.87 22.96
N THR A 207 18.51 9.63 22.46
CA THR A 207 18.66 9.26 21.05
C THR A 207 17.32 9.13 20.32
N GLY A 208 16.19 9.38 21.01
CA GLY A 208 14.84 9.29 20.45
C GLY A 208 14.29 7.86 20.36
N ARG A 209 14.88 6.89 21.05
CA ARG A 209 14.35 5.52 21.11
C ARG A 209 13.25 5.43 22.16
N GLU A 210 12.17 4.74 21.81
CA GLU A 210 11.09 4.48 22.75
C GLU A 210 11.54 3.50 23.84
N LEU A 211 11.45 3.95 25.08
CA LEU A 211 11.65 3.13 26.26
C LEU A 211 10.27 2.75 26.80
N LYS A 212 9.90 1.48 26.73
CA LYS A 212 8.69 0.97 27.40
C LYS A 212 9.00 0.79 28.89
N LEU A 213 8.52 1.69 29.69
CA LEU A 213 8.80 1.74 31.10
C LEU A 213 7.53 1.55 31.91
N ASN A 214 7.64 0.79 33.00
CA ASN A 214 6.58 0.66 33.99
C ASN A 214 6.99 1.41 35.26
N LEU A 215 6.13 2.30 35.73
CA LEU A 215 6.32 2.91 37.03
C LEU A 215 5.83 1.93 38.10
N VAL A 216 6.75 1.33 38.79
CA VAL A 216 6.44 0.59 40.02
C VAL A 216 6.66 1.56 41.18
N GLY A 217 5.54 1.96 41.81
CA GLY A 217 5.57 2.79 42.98
C GLY A 217 6.17 1.99 44.14
N ASP A 218 7.21 2.49 44.75
CA ASP A 218 7.42 2.26 46.18
C ASP A 218 6.35 3.06 46.92
N ASP A 219 5.89 2.61 48.06
CA ASP A 219 4.76 3.13 48.86
C ASP A 219 4.94 4.56 49.38
N GLU A 220 5.84 5.34 48.80
CA GLU A 220 6.00 6.75 49.14
C GLU A 220 4.94 7.60 48.49
N ALA A 221 4.18 8.31 49.32
CA ALA A 221 3.16 9.27 48.93
C ALA A 221 3.72 10.29 47.93
N TRP A 222 2.95 10.60 46.88
CA TRP A 222 3.27 11.68 45.96
C TRP A 222 3.56 12.97 46.72
N PRO A 223 4.61 13.72 46.35
CA PRO A 223 4.89 15.00 46.96
C PRO A 223 3.68 15.93 46.79
N LYS A 224 3.31 16.60 47.89
CA LYS A 224 2.23 17.56 47.90
C LYS A 224 2.79 18.95 47.57
N ASP A 225 2.05 19.69 46.78
CA ASP A 225 2.29 21.12 46.57
C ASP A 225 3.57 21.54 45.84
N GLY A 226 3.58 21.40 44.49
CA GLY A 226 4.53 22.09 43.62
C GLY A 226 5.95 21.50 43.57
N GLU A 227 6.24 20.40 44.27
CA GLU A 227 7.49 19.67 44.10
C GLU A 227 7.48 18.70 42.94
N LEU A 228 8.59 18.58 42.24
CA LEU A 228 8.77 17.60 41.16
C LEU A 228 8.82 16.18 41.74
N ALA A 229 7.89 15.34 41.34
CA ALA A 229 7.89 13.93 41.72
C ALA A 229 9.00 13.18 40.99
N LYS A 230 9.97 12.66 41.75
CA LYS A 230 11.06 11.81 41.24
C LYS A 230 10.67 10.36 41.46
N ARG A 231 10.52 9.58 40.39
CA ARG A 231 10.26 8.15 40.51
C ARG A 231 11.23 7.34 39.65
N SER A 232 11.67 6.21 40.21
CA SER A 232 12.42 5.24 39.43
C SER A 232 11.50 4.54 38.43
N LEU A 233 11.99 4.36 37.22
CA LEU A 233 11.25 3.74 36.11
C LEU A 233 11.71 2.28 35.99
N ARG A 234 10.75 1.35 35.89
CA ARG A 234 11.03 -0.07 35.68
C ARG A 234 10.31 -0.57 34.42
N THR A 235 10.81 -1.63 33.81
CA THR A 235 10.22 -2.15 32.59
C THR A 235 8.86 -2.81 32.79
N TRP A 236 8.06 -2.76 31.73
CA TRP A 236 6.69 -3.25 31.72
C TRP A 236 6.56 -4.77 31.94
N ASP A 237 7.39 -5.58 31.28
CA ASP A 237 7.20 -7.03 31.23
C ASP A 237 8.01 -7.81 32.25
N VAL A 238 9.13 -7.27 32.65
CA VAL A 238 10.01 -7.88 33.65
C VAL A 238 10.58 -6.75 34.48
N PRO A 239 10.37 -6.75 35.81
CA PRO A 239 10.94 -5.75 36.67
C PRO A 239 12.46 -5.69 36.45
N GLY A 240 12.98 -4.51 36.15
CA GLY A 240 14.40 -4.30 35.97
C GLY A 240 14.93 -4.42 34.51
N ARG A 241 14.11 -4.47 33.49
CA ARG A 241 14.58 -4.54 32.08
C ARG A 241 14.12 -3.36 31.23
N ILE A 242 15.05 -2.77 30.47
CA ILE A 242 14.79 -1.84 29.38
C ILE A 242 14.98 -2.58 28.06
N THR A 243 13.98 -2.54 27.19
CA THR A 243 14.07 -3.13 25.86
C THR A 243 14.45 -2.04 24.86
N ALA A 244 15.69 -2.08 24.36
CA ALA A 244 16.10 -1.29 23.22
C ALA A 244 15.89 -2.11 21.94
N ARG A 245 15.19 -1.54 20.95
CA ARG A 245 14.94 -2.19 19.66
C ARG A 245 15.95 -1.72 18.63
N SER A 246 16.61 -2.68 17.97
CA SER A 246 17.50 -2.39 16.85
C SER A 246 16.69 -2.00 15.59
N TRP A 247 17.33 -1.31 14.65
CA TRP A 247 16.68 -0.97 13.35
C TRP A 247 16.22 -2.22 12.55
N TRP A 248 16.79 -3.40 12.82
CA TRP A 248 16.44 -4.70 12.25
C TRP A 248 15.59 -5.57 13.20
N TYR A 249 14.97 -4.94 14.20
CA TYR A 249 14.08 -5.62 15.12
C TYR A 249 12.95 -6.34 14.37
N PHE A 250 12.72 -7.60 14.76
CA PHE A 250 11.71 -8.45 14.18
C PHE A 250 11.02 -9.27 15.26
N ARG A 251 9.69 -9.36 15.19
CA ARG A 251 8.86 -10.14 16.13
C ARG A 251 7.74 -10.88 15.41
N LEU A 252 7.24 -11.94 16.03
CA LEU A 252 6.01 -12.63 15.63
C LEU A 252 5.06 -12.68 16.85
N PRO A 253 3.81 -12.24 16.72
CA PRO A 253 3.18 -11.65 15.52
C PRO A 253 3.73 -10.25 15.20
N PHE A 254 3.55 -9.79 13.95
CA PHE A 254 4.12 -8.49 13.50
C PHE A 254 3.51 -7.29 14.23
N GLY A 255 2.32 -7.45 14.82
CA GLY A 255 1.57 -6.33 15.37
C GLY A 255 1.02 -5.41 14.29
N ARG A 256 0.61 -4.21 14.68
CA ARG A 256 0.10 -3.18 13.76
C ARG A 256 1.20 -2.37 13.08
N GLY A 257 2.38 -2.95 12.96
CA GLY A 257 3.57 -2.29 12.45
C GLY A 257 3.59 -2.14 10.93
N LEU A 258 4.60 -1.40 10.47
CA LEU A 258 4.84 -1.06 9.07
C LEU A 258 4.88 -2.29 8.15
N LEU A 259 5.51 -3.39 8.61
CA LEU A 259 5.60 -4.63 7.82
C LEU A 259 4.22 -5.27 7.60
N ALA A 260 3.35 -5.31 8.61
CA ALA A 260 1.99 -5.82 8.48
C ALA A 260 1.18 -4.98 7.48
N GLY A 261 1.33 -3.64 7.53
CA GLY A 261 0.75 -2.73 6.55
C GLY A 261 1.25 -2.98 5.13
N ALA A 262 2.57 -3.14 4.97
CA ALA A 262 3.18 -3.40 3.66
C ALA A 262 2.74 -4.74 3.06
N LEU A 263 2.70 -5.81 3.86
CA LEU A 263 2.22 -7.14 3.43
C LEU A 263 0.75 -7.10 3.01
N THR A 264 -0.07 -6.36 3.74
CA THR A 264 -1.49 -6.21 3.41
C THR A 264 -1.69 -5.46 2.11
N LEU A 265 -1.00 -4.34 1.90
CA LEU A 265 -1.04 -3.64 0.63
C LEU A 265 -0.44 -4.47 -0.51
N ALA A 266 0.61 -5.26 -0.23
CA ALA A 266 1.14 -6.20 -1.20
C ALA A 266 0.08 -7.21 -1.66
N LEU A 267 -0.74 -7.75 -0.74
CA LEU A 267 -1.87 -8.62 -1.10
C LEU A 267 -2.90 -7.93 -2.00
N VAL A 268 -3.19 -6.66 -1.77
CA VAL A 268 -4.13 -5.87 -2.60
C VAL A 268 -3.64 -5.72 -4.03
N VAL A 269 -2.33 -5.45 -4.21
CA VAL A 269 -1.76 -5.17 -5.54
C VAL A 269 -1.26 -6.42 -6.26
N LEU A 270 -1.03 -7.51 -5.54
CA LEU A 270 -0.47 -8.75 -6.08
C LEU A 270 -1.28 -9.34 -7.24
N PRO A 271 -2.63 -9.43 -7.19
CA PRO A 271 -3.43 -9.88 -8.32
C PRO A 271 -3.23 -9.02 -9.57
N ILE A 272 -3.14 -7.69 -9.41
CA ILE A 272 -2.95 -6.75 -10.52
C ILE A 272 -1.58 -6.98 -11.18
N ILE A 273 -0.53 -7.14 -10.36
CA ILE A 273 0.83 -7.42 -10.86
C ILE A 273 0.88 -8.76 -11.57
N ILE A 274 0.24 -9.81 -11.03
CA ILE A 274 0.21 -11.13 -11.66
C ILE A 274 -0.46 -11.05 -13.02
N ILE A 275 -1.69 -10.50 -13.10
CA ILE A 275 -2.47 -10.42 -14.34
C ILE A 275 -1.73 -9.61 -15.39
N SER A 276 -1.25 -8.41 -15.05
CA SER A 276 -0.54 -7.56 -15.99
C SER A 276 0.79 -8.18 -16.46
N SER A 277 1.49 -8.90 -15.58
CA SER A 277 2.71 -9.63 -15.95
C SER A 277 2.41 -10.82 -16.87
N GLN A 278 1.31 -11.55 -16.64
CA GLN A 278 0.86 -12.60 -17.56
C GLN A 278 0.53 -12.04 -18.94
N GLU A 279 -0.17 -10.91 -19.00
CA GLU A 279 -0.49 -10.24 -20.28
C GLU A 279 0.78 -9.79 -21.00
N ALA A 280 1.75 -9.24 -20.28
CA ALA A 280 3.04 -8.86 -20.83
C ALA A 280 3.83 -10.06 -21.37
N LEU A 281 3.80 -11.20 -20.65
CA LEU A 281 4.41 -12.44 -21.12
C LEU A 281 3.69 -12.99 -22.36
N ARG A 282 2.37 -12.96 -22.42
CA ARG A 282 1.58 -13.38 -23.59
C ARG A 282 1.82 -12.52 -24.83
N ALA A 283 2.09 -11.24 -24.64
CA ALA A 283 2.37 -10.32 -25.74
C ALA A 283 3.70 -10.60 -26.46
N VAL A 284 4.60 -11.40 -25.87
CA VAL A 284 5.85 -11.80 -26.52
C VAL A 284 5.55 -12.79 -27.66
N PRO A 285 6.01 -12.54 -28.92
CA PRO A 285 5.74 -13.40 -30.04
C PRO A 285 6.14 -14.87 -29.83
N PRO A 286 5.29 -15.85 -30.18
CA PRO A 286 5.62 -17.28 -30.03
C PRO A 286 6.87 -17.69 -30.81
N SER A 287 7.10 -17.05 -31.97
CA SER A 287 8.27 -17.31 -32.82
C SER A 287 9.62 -17.16 -32.10
N LEU A 288 9.71 -16.20 -31.15
CA LEU A 288 10.93 -16.02 -30.35
C LEU A 288 11.17 -17.21 -29.42
N ARG A 289 10.10 -17.78 -28.84
CA ARG A 289 10.19 -18.97 -27.99
C ARG A 289 10.58 -20.20 -28.80
N GLU A 290 9.93 -20.38 -29.95
CA GLU A 290 10.20 -21.49 -30.87
C GLU A 290 11.62 -21.45 -31.43
N ALA A 291 12.10 -20.28 -31.84
CA ALA A 291 13.46 -20.07 -32.30
C ALA A 291 14.49 -20.43 -31.20
N SER A 292 14.27 -19.97 -29.98
CA SER A 292 15.15 -20.28 -28.85
C SER A 292 15.21 -21.80 -28.56
N MET A 293 14.05 -22.45 -28.53
CA MET A 293 13.97 -23.90 -28.31
C MET A 293 14.54 -24.69 -29.49
N GLY A 294 14.35 -24.22 -30.74
CA GLY A 294 14.94 -24.79 -31.93
C GLY A 294 16.48 -24.76 -31.93
N LEU A 295 17.10 -23.80 -31.25
CA LEU A 295 18.54 -23.73 -31.00
C LEU A 295 19.01 -24.62 -29.82
N GLY A 296 18.11 -25.43 -29.23
CA GLY A 296 18.42 -26.35 -28.14
C GLY A 296 18.33 -25.75 -26.74
N ALA A 297 17.77 -24.52 -26.58
CA ALA A 297 17.59 -23.96 -25.26
C ALA A 297 16.46 -24.69 -24.48
N THR A 298 16.67 -24.89 -23.18
CA THR A 298 15.63 -25.41 -22.28
C THR A 298 14.53 -24.36 -22.07
N GLN A 299 13.36 -24.81 -21.64
CA GLN A 299 12.25 -23.88 -21.33
C GLN A 299 12.65 -22.77 -20.36
N TRP A 300 13.38 -23.08 -19.29
CA TRP A 300 13.88 -22.10 -18.34
C TRP A 300 14.88 -21.11 -18.97
N GLN A 301 15.78 -21.60 -19.83
CA GLN A 301 16.72 -20.74 -20.55
C GLN A 301 15.99 -19.79 -21.50
N THR A 302 14.97 -20.29 -22.20
CA THR A 302 14.11 -19.47 -23.08
C THR A 302 13.39 -18.40 -22.29
N VAL A 303 12.78 -18.77 -21.16
CA VAL A 303 12.09 -17.79 -20.30
C VAL A 303 13.05 -16.72 -19.80
N ARG A 304 14.18 -17.12 -19.23
CA ARG A 304 15.13 -16.18 -18.59
C ARG A 304 15.84 -15.25 -19.59
N ARG A 305 16.19 -15.78 -20.78
CA ARG A 305 17.05 -15.07 -21.74
C ARG A 305 16.29 -14.41 -22.88
N VAL A 306 15.07 -14.83 -23.15
CA VAL A 306 14.29 -14.35 -24.30
C VAL A 306 12.96 -13.78 -23.85
N THR A 307 12.08 -14.59 -23.25
CA THR A 307 10.70 -14.17 -22.96
C THR A 307 10.65 -13.08 -21.89
N LEU A 308 11.35 -13.29 -20.75
CA LEU A 308 11.30 -12.33 -19.63
C LEU A 308 11.92 -10.97 -20.02
N PRO A 309 13.10 -10.88 -20.64
CA PRO A 309 13.64 -9.59 -21.09
C PRO A 309 12.74 -8.87 -22.10
N ALA A 310 12.11 -9.61 -23.00
CA ALA A 310 11.14 -9.04 -23.95
C ALA A 310 9.85 -8.56 -23.28
N ALA A 311 9.41 -9.20 -22.20
CA ALA A 311 8.21 -8.83 -21.44
C ALA A 311 8.43 -7.72 -20.40
N VAL A 312 9.68 -7.45 -19.98
CA VAL A 312 10.02 -6.48 -18.92
C VAL A 312 9.32 -5.13 -19.11
N PRO A 313 9.27 -4.50 -20.30
CA PRO A 313 8.60 -3.21 -20.46
C PRO A 313 7.10 -3.25 -20.13
N GLY A 314 6.42 -4.34 -20.49
CA GLY A 314 5.02 -4.58 -20.16
C GLY A 314 4.81 -4.84 -18.66
N ILE A 315 5.65 -5.69 -18.07
CA ILE A 315 5.66 -5.99 -16.63
C ILE A 315 5.85 -4.72 -15.82
N LEU A 316 6.82 -3.87 -16.18
CA LEU A 316 7.05 -2.59 -15.51
C LEU A 316 5.84 -1.67 -15.61
N THR A 317 5.15 -1.64 -16.74
CA THR A 317 3.93 -0.84 -16.88
C THR A 317 2.85 -1.29 -15.90
N GLY A 318 2.59 -2.59 -15.81
CA GLY A 318 1.63 -3.15 -14.87
C GLY A 318 2.04 -2.91 -13.41
N ALA A 319 3.34 -3.07 -13.09
CA ALA A 319 3.86 -2.80 -11.76
C ALA A 319 3.70 -1.31 -11.36
N ILE A 320 3.97 -0.37 -12.27
CA ILE A 320 3.78 1.07 -12.02
C ILE A 320 2.31 1.36 -11.69
N ILE A 321 1.37 0.84 -12.45
CA ILE A 321 -0.07 1.03 -12.20
C ILE A 321 -0.47 0.44 -10.84
N ALA A 322 -0.02 -0.77 -10.53
CA ALA A 322 -0.33 -1.44 -9.26
C ALA A 322 0.22 -0.68 -8.04
N VAL A 323 1.48 -0.23 -8.12
CA VAL A 323 2.14 0.51 -7.03
C VAL A 323 1.54 1.91 -6.88
N SER A 324 1.23 2.62 -7.98
CA SER A 324 0.54 3.91 -7.93
C SER A 324 -0.81 3.81 -7.22
N ARG A 325 -1.53 2.71 -7.44
CA ARG A 325 -2.76 2.43 -6.72
C ARG A 325 -2.50 2.22 -5.22
N ALA A 326 -1.48 1.44 -4.86
CA ALA A 326 -1.13 1.17 -3.46
C ALA A 326 -0.84 2.44 -2.65
N ILE A 327 -0.19 3.44 -3.25
CA ILE A 327 0.13 4.72 -2.59
C ILE A 327 -1.15 5.45 -2.15
N GLY A 328 -2.23 5.36 -2.93
CA GLY A 328 -3.50 6.02 -2.66
C GLY A 328 -4.48 5.21 -1.78
N GLU A 329 -4.17 3.97 -1.43
CA GLU A 329 -5.07 3.09 -0.69
C GLU A 329 -5.05 3.39 0.81
N ALA A 330 -6.13 4.00 1.33
CA ALA A 330 -6.30 4.25 2.75
C ALA A 330 -7.01 3.11 3.50
N ALA A 331 -8.00 2.47 2.87
CA ALA A 331 -8.93 1.55 3.53
C ALA A 331 -8.26 0.33 4.19
N PRO A 332 -7.34 -0.42 3.56
CA PRO A 332 -6.65 -1.52 4.22
C PRO A 332 -5.76 -1.05 5.37
N LEU A 333 -5.12 0.10 5.21
CA LEU A 333 -4.25 0.67 6.23
C LEU A 333 -5.02 1.12 7.46
N LEU A 334 -6.21 1.68 7.26
CA LEU A 334 -7.11 2.07 8.35
C LEU A 334 -7.49 0.88 9.24
N MET A 335 -7.67 -0.30 8.65
CA MET A 335 -7.99 -1.51 9.41
C MET A 335 -6.81 -2.03 10.24
N ILE A 336 -5.57 -1.83 9.78
CA ILE A 336 -4.36 -2.30 10.47
C ILE A 336 -3.86 -1.26 11.47
N ALA A 337 -3.56 -0.06 11.01
CA ALA A 337 -3.00 1.01 11.84
C ALA A 337 -4.05 1.64 12.76
N GLY A 338 -5.33 1.57 12.37
CA GLY A 338 -6.40 2.26 13.07
C GLY A 338 -6.28 3.77 12.96
N ILE A 339 -7.11 4.48 13.72
CA ILE A 339 -7.02 5.93 13.87
C ILE A 339 -6.11 6.20 15.08
N VAL A 340 -4.81 6.03 14.90
CA VAL A 340 -3.82 6.29 15.94
C VAL A 340 -3.08 7.59 15.61
N PHE A 341 -2.90 8.41 16.63
CA PHE A 341 -2.13 9.63 16.50
C PHE A 341 -0.64 9.30 16.62
N ILE A 342 0.08 9.34 15.50
CA ILE A 342 1.49 8.97 15.41
C ILE A 342 2.30 10.23 15.12
N THR A 343 3.13 10.62 16.08
CA THR A 343 3.96 11.83 16.02
C THR A 343 5.33 11.59 15.41
N ARG A 344 5.75 10.31 15.25
CA ARG A 344 7.09 9.97 14.80
C ARG A 344 7.09 9.11 13.55
N ALA A 345 8.15 9.28 12.75
CA ALA A 345 8.41 8.37 11.64
C ALA A 345 8.84 6.99 12.18
N PRO A 346 8.44 5.89 11.50
CA PRO A 346 8.86 4.56 11.90
C PRO A 346 10.39 4.42 11.78
N GLY A 347 11.03 3.91 12.83
CA GLY A 347 12.48 3.66 12.87
C GLY A 347 12.85 2.24 12.44
N ASN A 348 11.88 1.30 12.49
CA ASN A 348 12.07 -0.09 12.06
C ASN A 348 10.79 -0.66 11.42
N MET A 349 10.87 -1.87 10.90
CA MET A 349 9.74 -2.51 10.19
C MET A 349 8.56 -2.91 11.09
N MET A 350 8.80 -3.00 12.41
CA MET A 350 7.79 -3.42 13.39
C MET A 350 7.16 -2.23 14.12
N ASP A 351 7.64 -1.00 13.85
CA ASP A 351 7.09 0.20 14.48
C ASP A 351 5.71 0.54 13.93
N ASP A 352 4.92 1.17 14.77
CA ASP A 352 3.67 1.77 14.37
C ASP A 352 3.93 2.84 13.30
N PHE A 353 3.02 2.97 12.37
CA PHE A 353 3.18 3.84 11.23
C PHE A 353 1.88 4.58 10.91
N THR A 354 2.03 5.71 10.29
CA THR A 354 0.96 6.38 9.56
C THR A 354 1.36 6.53 8.09
N ALA A 355 0.40 6.81 7.23
CA ALA A 355 0.63 7.03 5.81
C ALA A 355 -0.11 8.27 5.35
N MET A 356 0.33 8.91 4.27
CA MET A 356 -0.30 10.14 3.77
C MET A 356 -1.82 10.01 3.60
N PRO A 357 -2.39 8.97 2.94
CA PRO A 357 -3.83 8.84 2.81
C PRO A 357 -4.54 8.69 4.16
N LEU A 358 -3.92 8.03 5.13
CA LEU A 358 -4.47 7.81 6.45
C LEU A 358 -4.47 9.11 7.27
N GLN A 359 -3.41 9.89 7.20
CA GLN A 359 -3.29 11.19 7.87
C GLN A 359 -4.28 12.21 7.30
N ILE A 360 -4.43 12.25 5.97
CA ILE A 360 -5.43 13.09 5.29
C ILE A 360 -6.84 12.71 5.75
N TYR A 361 -7.16 11.42 5.81
CA TYR A 361 -8.44 10.92 6.29
C TYR A 361 -8.70 11.35 7.74
N ASN A 362 -7.69 11.25 8.61
CA ASN A 362 -7.77 11.64 10.01
C ASN A 362 -8.07 13.16 10.15
N TRP A 363 -7.35 14.00 9.42
CA TRP A 363 -7.58 15.45 9.44
C TRP A 363 -8.92 15.84 8.85
N ALA A 364 -9.33 15.24 7.74
CA ALA A 364 -10.63 15.50 7.12
C ALA A 364 -11.83 15.10 8.00
N GLY A 365 -11.63 14.18 8.93
CA GLY A 365 -12.65 13.77 9.90
C GLY A 365 -12.74 14.64 11.15
N ARG A 366 -11.84 15.63 11.35
CA ARG A 366 -11.86 16.51 12.52
C ARG A 366 -12.86 17.66 12.34
N PRO A 367 -13.48 18.12 13.41
CA PRO A 367 -14.50 19.19 13.33
C PRO A 367 -13.91 20.59 13.09
N GLN A 368 -12.60 20.80 13.37
CA GLN A 368 -11.96 22.12 13.22
C GLN A 368 -11.64 22.39 11.74
N SER A 369 -12.01 23.58 11.24
CA SER A 369 -11.81 24.00 9.85
C SER A 369 -10.34 24.03 9.42
N GLU A 370 -9.44 24.37 10.35
CA GLU A 370 -8.00 24.44 10.11
C GLU A 370 -7.41 23.07 9.72
N PHE A 371 -7.96 21.98 10.27
CA PHE A 371 -7.56 20.62 9.86
C PHE A 371 -8.02 20.25 8.45
N HIS A 372 -9.12 20.85 7.96
CA HIS A 372 -9.55 20.64 6.58
C HIS A 372 -8.58 21.30 5.60
N ASP A 373 -7.99 22.45 5.96
CA ASP A 373 -6.95 23.12 5.15
C ASP A 373 -5.66 22.30 5.15
N LEU A 374 -5.27 21.72 6.30
CA LEU A 374 -4.15 20.77 6.38
C LEU A 374 -4.42 19.48 5.56
N ALA A 375 -5.64 18.97 5.59
CA ALA A 375 -6.04 17.84 4.77
C ALA A 375 -5.93 18.15 3.28
N ALA A 376 -6.37 19.35 2.85
CA ALA A 376 -6.23 19.81 1.47
C ALA A 376 -4.75 19.94 1.07
N SER A 377 -3.89 20.50 1.94
CA SER A 377 -2.43 20.54 1.75
C SER A 377 -1.83 19.14 1.64
N GLY A 378 -2.29 18.22 2.49
CA GLY A 378 -1.90 16.81 2.45
C GLY A 378 -2.26 16.13 1.13
N ILE A 379 -3.43 16.42 0.56
CA ILE A 379 -3.84 15.92 -0.76
C ILE A 379 -2.91 16.47 -1.85
N VAL A 380 -2.53 17.76 -1.78
CA VAL A 380 -1.60 18.36 -2.75
C VAL A 380 -0.23 17.66 -2.69
N VAL A 381 0.29 17.41 -1.48
CA VAL A 381 1.55 16.67 -1.29
C VAL A 381 1.45 15.23 -1.81
N LEU A 382 0.36 14.53 -1.50
CA LEU A 382 0.12 13.16 -1.98
C LEU A 382 0.07 13.09 -3.51
N LEU A 383 -0.67 14.01 -4.14
CA LEU A 383 -0.73 14.10 -5.60
C LEU A 383 0.64 14.40 -6.21
N GLY A 384 1.38 15.34 -5.62
CA GLY A 384 2.74 15.66 -6.03
C GLY A 384 3.68 14.46 -5.92
N ALA A 385 3.63 13.74 -4.79
CA ALA A 385 4.41 12.53 -4.58
C ALA A 385 4.06 11.43 -5.58
N LEU A 386 2.77 11.23 -5.86
CA LEU A 386 2.28 10.24 -6.82
C LEU A 386 2.71 10.59 -8.25
N LEU A 387 2.62 11.86 -8.65
CA LEU A 387 3.09 12.31 -9.95
C LEU A 387 4.60 12.16 -10.09
N LEU A 388 5.36 12.52 -9.06
CA LEU A 388 6.82 12.35 -9.03
C LEU A 388 7.21 10.87 -9.14
N PHE A 389 6.57 9.99 -8.37
CA PHE A 389 6.79 8.55 -8.44
C PHE A 389 6.52 8.03 -9.85
N ASN A 390 5.36 8.39 -10.43
CA ASN A 390 5.00 7.98 -11.78
C ASN A 390 5.99 8.49 -12.84
N ALA A 391 6.44 9.73 -12.73
CA ALA A 391 7.43 10.30 -13.64
C ALA A 391 8.76 9.52 -13.57
N ILE A 392 9.27 9.24 -12.35
CA ILE A 392 10.49 8.45 -12.13
C ILE A 392 10.31 7.05 -12.73
N ALA A 393 9.18 6.39 -12.46
CA ALA A 393 8.91 5.05 -12.92
C ALA A 393 8.80 4.97 -14.46
N VAL A 394 8.18 5.95 -15.10
CA VAL A 394 8.11 6.05 -16.57
C VAL A 394 9.49 6.29 -17.18
N ILE A 395 10.30 7.19 -16.61
CA ILE A 395 11.68 7.44 -17.07
C ILE A 395 12.51 6.16 -16.95
N LEU A 396 12.40 5.46 -15.83
CA LEU A 396 13.11 4.19 -15.63
C LEU A 396 12.68 3.14 -16.66
N ARG A 397 11.37 3.02 -16.90
CA ARG A 397 10.82 2.14 -17.94
C ARG A 397 11.41 2.46 -19.31
N ILE A 398 11.43 3.73 -19.73
CA ILE A 398 11.96 4.15 -21.05
C ILE A 398 13.44 3.79 -21.15
N LYS A 399 14.24 4.02 -20.10
CA LYS A 399 15.67 3.65 -20.08
C LYS A 399 15.93 2.15 -20.17
N LEU A 400 15.00 1.32 -19.62
CA LEU A 400 15.10 -0.12 -19.66
C LEU A 400 14.53 -0.75 -20.96
N GLN A 401 13.78 0.02 -21.76
CA GLN A 401 13.35 -0.36 -23.09
C GLN A 401 14.55 -0.27 -24.03
N LYS A 402 15.36 -1.34 -24.11
CA LYS A 402 16.30 -1.48 -25.23
C LYS A 402 15.49 -1.83 -26.47
N PRO A 403 15.65 -1.12 -27.60
CA PRO A 403 15.06 -1.56 -28.86
C PRO A 403 15.60 -2.96 -29.17
N LEU A 404 14.71 -3.89 -29.49
CA LEU A 404 15.08 -5.16 -30.13
C LEU A 404 15.52 -4.82 -31.56
N SER A 405 16.75 -4.35 -31.71
CA SER A 405 17.40 -4.11 -33.02
C SER A 405 18.16 -5.34 -33.42
#